data_fb11b44648acec2fbd2bb987efc70baa
#
_entry.id   fb11b44648acec2fbd2bb987efc70baa
#
_cell.length_a   1.000
_cell.length_b   1.000
_cell.length_c   1.000
_cell.angle_alpha   90.00
_cell.angle_beta   90.00
_cell.angle_gamma   90.00
#
_symmetry.space_group_name_H-M   'P 1'
#
loop_
_entity.id
_entity.type
_entity.pdbx_description
1 polymer ?
#
loop_
_entity_poly.entity_id
_entity_poly.type
_entity_poly.pdbx_seq_one_letter_code
_entity_poly.pdbx_strand_id
1 'polypeptide(L)'
;MGKPLRVLVVGIPNIGKSTFINRIAGNNKAKAENRPGGTRGNQWFTIDKQLELLDTPGVLWPKFEDDTVGEHLAFTGAVKDNILDTELLGMRLAELLAKTAPDKLTARYGELNLENDGYDLLCEVGKKRGMLIRGGETDTERAANMLREEYRNCKIGRITIERV
;
A
#
# COMPACT_ATOMS: atom_id res chain seq x y z
N MET A 1 -28.41 -12.31 -30.77
CA MET A 1 -27.43 -12.26 -29.68
C MET A 1 -27.36 -10.80 -29.19
N GLY A 2 -27.55 -10.55 -27.88
CA GLY A 2 -27.42 -9.21 -27.30
C GLY A 2 -25.97 -8.74 -27.30
N LYS A 3 -25.75 -7.41 -27.21
CA LYS A 3 -24.40 -6.84 -27.02
C LYS A 3 -23.88 -7.22 -25.63
N PRO A 4 -22.55 -7.46 -25.47
CA PRO A 4 -21.99 -7.73 -24.15
C PRO A 4 -22.17 -6.54 -23.21
N LEU A 5 -22.33 -6.82 -21.93
CA LEU A 5 -22.27 -5.82 -20.87
C LEU A 5 -20.86 -5.26 -20.78
N ARG A 6 -20.72 -3.96 -20.83
CA ARG A 6 -19.43 -3.26 -20.71
C ARG A 6 -19.31 -2.62 -19.33
N VAL A 7 -18.29 -3.02 -18.59
CA VAL A 7 -18.04 -2.54 -17.23
C VAL A 7 -16.71 -1.80 -17.20
N LEU A 8 -16.73 -0.58 -16.68
CA LEU A 8 -15.56 0.25 -16.46
C LEU A 8 -15.01 0.02 -15.04
N VAL A 9 -13.71 -0.27 -14.92
CA VAL A 9 -13.02 -0.44 -13.64
C VAL A 9 -12.15 0.79 -13.40
N VAL A 10 -12.53 1.62 -12.43
CA VAL A 10 -11.85 2.87 -12.08
C VAL A 10 -11.36 2.85 -10.63
N GLY A 11 -10.39 3.70 -10.32
CA GLY A 11 -9.88 3.92 -8.97
C GLY A 11 -8.44 4.44 -8.97
N ILE A 12 -7.94 4.76 -7.78
CA ILE A 12 -6.57 5.24 -7.57
C ILE A 12 -5.52 4.23 -8.03
N PRO A 13 -4.26 4.65 -8.25
CA PRO A 13 -3.18 3.72 -8.56
C PRO A 13 -3.02 2.66 -7.46
N ASN A 14 -2.58 1.49 -7.84
CA ASN A 14 -2.24 0.35 -6.97
C ASN A 14 -3.35 -0.19 -6.05
N ILE A 15 -4.63 0.20 -6.26
CA ILE A 15 -5.79 -0.30 -5.49
C ILE A 15 -6.20 -1.75 -5.84
N GLY A 16 -5.57 -2.34 -6.85
CA GLY A 16 -5.84 -3.73 -7.25
C GLY A 16 -6.81 -3.89 -8.43
N LYS A 17 -7.07 -2.86 -9.25
CA LYS A 17 -7.96 -2.93 -10.42
C LYS A 17 -7.60 -4.08 -11.36
N SER A 18 -6.37 -4.14 -11.83
CA SER A 18 -5.90 -5.19 -12.74
C SER A 18 -5.89 -6.58 -12.07
N THR A 19 -5.64 -6.65 -10.77
CA THR A 19 -5.75 -7.88 -9.98
C THR A 19 -7.19 -8.37 -9.92
N PHE A 20 -8.14 -7.47 -9.72
CA PHE A 20 -9.59 -7.77 -9.74
C PHE A 20 -10.01 -8.30 -11.12
N ILE A 21 -9.61 -7.62 -12.19
CA ILE A 21 -9.89 -8.06 -13.57
C ILE A 21 -9.33 -9.45 -13.84
N ASN A 22 -8.07 -9.72 -13.46
CA ASN A 22 -7.44 -11.02 -13.62
C ASN A 22 -8.17 -12.12 -12.85
N ARG A 23 -8.66 -11.83 -11.65
CA ARG A 23 -9.41 -12.80 -10.85
C ARG A 23 -10.75 -13.16 -11.49
N ILE A 24 -11.45 -12.19 -12.08
CA ILE A 24 -12.71 -12.44 -12.80
C ILE A 24 -12.43 -13.16 -14.13
N ALA A 25 -11.38 -12.77 -14.83
CA ALA A 25 -11.02 -13.37 -16.11
C ALA A 25 -10.48 -14.81 -16.00
N GLY A 26 -10.19 -15.29 -14.79
CA GLY A 26 -9.63 -16.62 -14.54
C GLY A 26 -8.19 -16.82 -15.07
N ASN A 27 -7.51 -15.75 -15.47
CA ASN A 27 -6.14 -15.77 -15.98
C ASN A 27 -5.44 -14.40 -15.83
N ASN A 28 -4.13 -14.35 -16.09
CA ASN A 28 -3.31 -13.13 -16.01
C ASN A 28 -3.39 -12.32 -17.32
N LYS A 29 -4.57 -11.91 -17.75
CA LYS A 29 -4.75 -11.08 -18.94
C LYS A 29 -4.35 -9.63 -18.74
N ALA A 30 -4.63 -9.06 -17.56
CA ALA A 30 -4.23 -7.71 -17.23
C ALA A 30 -2.87 -7.68 -16.53
N LYS A 31 -2.03 -6.71 -16.88
CA LYS A 31 -0.72 -6.54 -16.26
C LYS A 31 -0.88 -5.96 -14.86
N ALA A 32 -0.78 -6.82 -13.84
CA ALA A 32 -0.83 -6.41 -12.44
C ALA A 32 0.61 -6.19 -11.93
N GLU A 33 0.93 -4.95 -11.56
CA GLU A 33 2.22 -4.58 -10.96
C GLU A 33 1.96 -3.89 -9.61
N ASN A 34 2.80 -4.16 -8.61
CA ASN A 34 2.75 -3.50 -7.30
C ASN A 34 3.41 -2.11 -7.35
N ARG A 35 3.23 -1.36 -8.45
CA ARG A 35 3.78 -0.02 -8.65
C ARG A 35 2.71 0.90 -9.22
N PRO A 36 2.67 2.17 -8.78
CA PRO A 36 1.86 3.18 -9.44
C PRO A 36 2.23 3.31 -10.92
N GLY A 37 1.22 3.27 -11.81
CA GLY A 37 1.41 3.40 -13.26
C GLY A 37 1.70 2.08 -13.99
N GLY A 38 1.40 0.91 -13.41
CA GLY A 38 1.48 -0.39 -14.09
C GLY A 38 0.59 -0.47 -15.33
N THR A 39 -0.64 0.02 -15.27
CA THR A 39 -1.54 0.18 -16.42
C THR A 39 -1.28 1.53 -17.09
N ARG A 40 -0.73 1.52 -18.31
CA ARG A 40 -0.34 2.74 -19.05
C ARG A 40 -1.43 3.32 -19.94
N GLY A 41 -2.49 2.57 -20.23
CA GLY A 41 -3.59 2.97 -21.09
C GLY A 41 -4.83 2.13 -20.88
N ASN A 42 -5.96 2.56 -21.42
CA ASN A 42 -7.21 1.82 -21.34
C ASN A 42 -7.10 0.51 -22.13
N GLN A 43 -7.50 -0.60 -21.53
CA GLN A 43 -7.46 -1.91 -22.16
C GLN A 43 -8.74 -2.70 -21.90
N TRP A 44 -9.36 -3.19 -22.98
CA TRP A 44 -10.53 -4.06 -22.89
C TRP A 44 -10.14 -5.52 -22.69
N PHE A 45 -10.86 -6.17 -21.79
CA PHE A 45 -10.75 -7.62 -21.49
C PHE A 45 -12.10 -8.27 -21.69
N THR A 46 -12.22 -9.09 -22.73
CA THR A 46 -13.39 -9.95 -22.93
C THR A 46 -13.31 -11.12 -21.96
N ILE A 47 -14.24 -11.16 -21.03
CA ILE A 47 -14.36 -12.23 -20.04
C ILE A 47 -15.08 -13.42 -20.67
N ASP A 48 -16.26 -13.15 -21.22
CA ASP A 48 -17.07 -14.11 -21.97
C ASP A 48 -17.89 -13.39 -23.06
N LYS A 49 -18.87 -14.08 -23.65
CA LYS A 49 -19.74 -13.53 -24.70
C LYS A 49 -20.68 -12.42 -24.20
N GLN A 50 -20.83 -12.28 -22.89
CA GLN A 50 -21.78 -11.37 -22.27
C GLN A 50 -21.13 -10.25 -21.45
N LEU A 51 -19.80 -10.34 -21.17
CA LEU A 51 -19.10 -9.41 -20.27
C LEU A 51 -17.75 -8.98 -20.85
N GLU A 52 -17.56 -7.67 -20.95
CA GLU A 52 -16.30 -7.01 -21.25
C GLU A 52 -15.94 -6.06 -20.09
N LEU A 53 -14.67 -6.09 -19.63
CA LEU A 53 -14.13 -5.18 -18.62
C LEU A 53 -13.14 -4.24 -19.24
N LEU A 54 -13.21 -2.95 -18.89
CA LEU A 54 -12.23 -1.94 -19.26
C LEU A 54 -11.33 -1.62 -18.05
N ASP A 55 -10.05 -2.00 -18.13
CA ASP A 55 -9.03 -1.54 -17.19
C ASP A 55 -8.55 -0.15 -17.56
N THR A 56 -8.43 0.71 -16.56
CA THR A 56 -7.98 2.08 -16.71
C THR A 56 -6.76 2.36 -15.85
N PRO A 57 -5.86 3.26 -16.28
CA PRO A 57 -4.81 3.79 -15.42
C PRO A 57 -5.41 4.35 -14.13
N GLY A 58 -4.71 4.13 -13.01
CA GLY A 58 -5.10 4.78 -11.76
C GLY A 58 -4.86 6.29 -11.85
N VAL A 59 -5.80 7.07 -11.34
CA VAL A 59 -5.75 8.53 -11.35
C VAL A 59 -5.75 9.05 -9.93
N LEU A 60 -4.86 10.00 -9.65
CA LEU A 60 -4.81 10.79 -8.42
C LEU A 60 -5.02 12.27 -8.76
N TRP A 61 -5.45 13.03 -7.76
CA TRP A 61 -5.48 14.50 -7.86
C TRP A 61 -4.06 15.05 -8.03
N PRO A 62 -3.89 16.14 -8.77
CA PRO A 62 -2.58 16.79 -8.97
C PRO A 62 -1.99 17.33 -7.65
N LYS A 63 -2.85 17.70 -6.70
CA LYS A 63 -2.48 18.23 -5.39
C LYS A 63 -3.48 17.74 -4.34
N PHE A 64 -2.98 17.31 -3.20
CA PHE A 64 -3.81 16.99 -2.03
C PHE A 64 -4.00 18.28 -1.20
N GLU A 65 -5.24 18.53 -0.77
CA GLU A 65 -5.57 19.65 0.11
C GLU A 65 -5.22 19.34 1.57
N ASP A 66 -5.21 18.05 1.92
CA ASP A 66 -4.89 17.53 3.24
C ASP A 66 -3.66 16.62 3.16
N ASP A 67 -2.62 16.94 3.93
CA ASP A 67 -1.38 16.18 4.01
C ASP A 67 -1.63 14.75 4.52
N THR A 68 -2.62 14.56 5.42
CA THR A 68 -3.00 13.24 5.93
C THR A 68 -3.48 12.31 4.82
N VAL A 69 -4.26 12.83 3.88
CA VAL A 69 -4.69 12.07 2.69
C VAL A 69 -3.49 11.66 1.84
N GLY A 70 -2.53 12.58 1.67
CA GLY A 70 -1.28 12.31 0.97
C GLY A 70 -0.47 11.19 1.62
N GLU A 71 -0.32 11.22 2.96
CA GLU A 71 0.36 10.18 3.74
C GLU A 71 -0.34 8.82 3.61
N HIS A 72 -1.67 8.76 3.76
CA HIS A 72 -2.43 7.52 3.63
C HIS A 72 -2.31 6.90 2.23
N LEU A 73 -2.33 7.71 1.19
CA LEU A 73 -2.10 7.27 -0.18
C LEU A 73 -0.66 6.76 -0.39
N ALA A 74 0.32 7.39 0.28
CA ALA A 74 1.70 6.95 0.27
C ALA A 74 1.87 5.61 1.00
N PHE A 75 1.24 5.42 2.16
CA PHE A 75 1.27 4.15 2.90
C PHE A 75 0.73 2.99 2.07
N THR A 76 -0.36 3.21 1.33
CA THR A 76 -0.98 2.19 0.46
C THR A 76 -0.23 1.97 -0.87
N GLY A 77 0.79 2.78 -1.17
CA GLY A 77 1.57 2.70 -2.40
C GLY A 77 0.87 3.28 -3.63
N ALA A 78 -0.14 4.12 -3.45
CA ALA A 78 -0.80 4.83 -4.54
C ALA A 78 0.08 5.94 -5.13
N VAL A 79 1.02 6.48 -4.35
CA VAL A 79 2.04 7.46 -4.76
C VAL A 79 3.37 6.74 -5.00
N LYS A 80 4.19 7.26 -5.92
CA LYS A 80 5.52 6.71 -6.21
C LYS A 80 6.48 6.94 -5.05
N ASP A 81 7.13 5.89 -4.58
CA ASP A 81 8.05 5.94 -3.42
C ASP A 81 9.27 6.83 -3.65
N ASN A 82 9.75 6.95 -4.89
CA ASN A 82 10.94 7.74 -5.22
C ASN A 82 10.80 9.27 -5.08
N ILE A 83 9.62 9.76 -4.74
CA ILE A 83 9.34 11.19 -4.50
C ILE A 83 9.15 11.50 -3.01
N LEU A 84 9.27 10.50 -2.15
CA LEU A 84 8.87 10.60 -0.74
C LEU A 84 10.08 10.33 0.16
N ASP A 85 10.13 11.02 1.29
CA ASP A 85 11.04 10.69 2.39
C ASP A 85 10.60 9.36 3.01
N THR A 86 11.40 8.32 2.75
CA THR A 86 11.09 6.95 3.18
C THR A 86 11.10 6.81 4.69
N GLU A 87 12.07 7.42 5.37
CA GLU A 87 12.17 7.35 6.84
C GLU A 87 11.02 8.06 7.50
N LEU A 88 10.72 9.29 7.07
CA LEU A 88 9.60 10.06 7.61
C LEU A 88 8.28 9.32 7.45
N LEU A 89 8.03 8.73 6.28
CA LEU A 89 6.83 7.91 6.08
C LEU A 89 6.82 6.66 6.95
N GLY A 90 7.96 6.04 7.19
CA GLY A 90 8.08 4.91 8.12
C GLY A 90 7.73 5.29 9.55
N MET A 91 8.23 6.43 10.02
CA MET A 91 7.92 6.99 11.34
C MET A 91 6.42 7.28 11.48
N ARG A 92 5.83 8.00 10.51
CA ARG A 92 4.40 8.31 10.50
C ARG A 92 3.52 7.07 10.46
N LEU A 93 3.91 6.07 9.68
CA LEU A 93 3.20 4.79 9.65
C LEU A 93 3.31 4.05 10.99
N ALA A 94 4.46 4.04 11.64
CA ALA A 94 4.63 3.43 12.97
C ALA A 94 3.71 4.08 14.00
N GLU A 95 3.67 5.42 14.07
CA GLU A 95 2.76 6.17 14.94
C GLU A 95 1.28 5.86 14.64
N LEU A 96 0.90 5.84 13.37
CA LEU A 96 -0.47 5.54 12.97
C LEU A 96 -0.87 4.12 13.40
N LEU A 97 0.00 3.14 13.18
CA LEU A 97 -0.25 1.75 13.56
C LEU A 97 -0.30 1.56 15.08
N ALA A 98 0.55 2.25 15.85
CA ALA A 98 0.50 2.23 17.31
C ALA A 98 -0.84 2.74 17.85
N LYS A 99 -1.42 3.78 17.23
CA LYS A 99 -2.72 4.36 17.59
C LYS A 99 -3.92 3.55 17.11
N THR A 100 -3.87 3.02 15.87
CA THR A 100 -5.06 2.44 15.20
C THR A 100 -5.12 0.92 15.29
N ALA A 101 -3.99 0.24 15.46
CA ALA A 101 -3.90 -1.21 15.44
C ALA A 101 -2.77 -1.75 16.36
N PRO A 102 -2.70 -1.32 17.65
CA PRO A 102 -1.63 -1.68 18.58
C PRO A 102 -1.45 -3.19 18.71
N ASP A 103 -2.56 -3.93 18.84
CA ASP A 103 -2.54 -5.39 19.00
C ASP A 103 -1.92 -6.09 17.78
N LYS A 104 -2.17 -5.60 16.58
CA LYS A 104 -1.61 -6.17 15.35
C LYS A 104 -0.12 -5.85 15.21
N LEU A 105 0.28 -4.65 15.63
CA LEU A 105 1.67 -4.23 15.62
C LEU A 105 2.49 -5.08 16.59
N THR A 106 2.02 -5.24 17.83
CA THR A 106 2.68 -6.07 18.85
C THR A 106 2.64 -7.56 18.51
N ALA A 107 1.55 -8.07 17.96
CA ALA A 107 1.49 -9.45 17.46
C ALA A 107 2.54 -9.74 16.36
N ARG A 108 2.88 -8.74 15.54
CA ARG A 108 3.83 -8.89 14.45
C ARG A 108 5.28 -8.75 14.89
N TYR A 109 5.58 -7.77 15.76
CA TYR A 109 6.96 -7.40 16.13
C TYR A 109 7.34 -7.74 17.57
N GLY A 110 6.40 -8.23 18.37
CA GLY A 110 6.57 -8.45 19.82
C GLY A 110 6.26 -7.18 20.62
N GLU A 111 6.62 -7.19 21.90
CA GLU A 111 6.42 -6.04 22.77
C GLU A 111 7.17 -4.81 22.27
N LEU A 112 6.45 -3.70 22.16
CA LEU A 112 6.93 -2.38 21.76
C LEU A 112 6.41 -1.35 22.78
N ASN A 113 7.17 -0.29 23.01
CA ASN A 113 6.67 0.86 23.75
C ASN A 113 5.83 1.76 22.83
N LEU A 114 4.52 1.56 22.82
CA LEU A 114 3.58 2.25 21.92
C LEU A 114 3.39 3.75 22.25
N GLU A 115 3.91 4.21 23.39
CA GLU A 115 3.93 5.65 23.77
C GLU A 115 5.11 6.41 23.15
N ASN A 116 6.07 5.71 22.56
CA ASN A 116 7.20 6.30 21.87
C ASN A 116 6.74 7.08 20.63
N ASP A 117 7.55 8.06 20.24
CA ASP A 117 7.38 8.72 18.95
C ASP A 117 7.68 7.78 17.76
N GLY A 118 7.41 8.26 16.56
CA GLY A 118 7.56 7.43 15.35
C GLY A 118 8.99 6.99 15.06
N TYR A 119 9.98 7.80 15.44
CA TYR A 119 11.39 7.45 15.28
C TYR A 119 11.78 6.30 16.20
N ASP A 120 11.49 6.43 17.50
CA ASP A 120 11.81 5.41 18.49
C ASP A 120 11.05 4.11 18.23
N LEU A 121 9.75 4.19 17.85
CA LEU A 121 8.98 3.02 17.43
C LEU A 121 9.61 2.32 16.22
N LEU A 122 10.03 3.09 15.21
CA LEU A 122 10.68 2.53 14.03
C LEU A 122 12.02 1.87 14.39
N CYS A 123 12.78 2.48 15.30
CA CYS A 123 14.03 1.93 15.83
C CYS A 123 13.77 0.59 16.56
N GLU A 124 12.73 0.52 17.40
CA GLU A 124 12.37 -0.73 18.08
C GLU A 124 11.99 -1.83 17.10
N VAL A 125 11.14 -1.52 16.12
CA VAL A 125 10.74 -2.45 15.05
C VAL A 125 11.96 -2.94 14.29
N GLY A 126 12.88 -2.04 13.92
CA GLY A 126 14.12 -2.38 13.23
C GLY A 126 15.02 -3.31 14.06
N LYS A 127 15.20 -3.01 15.35
CA LYS A 127 15.95 -3.87 16.30
C LYS A 127 15.36 -5.27 16.41
N LYS A 128 14.03 -5.39 16.55
CA LYS A 128 13.32 -6.67 16.61
C LYS A 128 13.51 -7.51 15.34
N ARG A 129 13.79 -6.88 14.22
CA ARG A 129 14.06 -7.51 12.92
C ARG A 129 15.55 -7.65 12.59
N GLY A 130 16.44 -7.28 13.51
CA GLY A 130 17.89 -7.37 13.30
C GLY A 130 18.41 -6.42 12.23
N MET A 131 17.71 -5.30 11.99
CA MET A 131 18.11 -4.28 11.04
C MET A 131 19.06 -3.28 11.71
N LEU A 132 20.32 -3.68 11.83
CA LEU A 132 21.35 -2.89 12.49
C LEU A 132 22.44 -2.51 11.50
N ILE A 133 22.97 -1.30 11.67
CA ILE A 133 24.19 -0.82 11.02
C ILE A 133 25.42 -1.08 11.90
N ARG A 134 26.60 -0.77 11.35
CA ARG A 134 27.86 -0.89 12.09
C ARG A 134 27.85 0.06 13.29
N GLY A 135 28.02 -0.48 14.50
CA GLY A 135 27.91 0.26 15.75
C GLY A 135 26.67 -0.11 16.59
N GLY A 136 25.76 -0.93 16.05
CA GLY A 136 24.58 -1.43 16.77
C GLY A 136 23.36 -0.50 16.73
N GLU A 137 23.43 0.59 15.99
CA GLU A 137 22.29 1.48 15.73
C GLU A 137 21.34 0.85 14.71
N THR A 138 20.08 1.27 14.73
CA THR A 138 19.07 0.77 13.79
C THR A 138 19.27 1.39 12.41
N ASP A 139 19.21 0.56 11.38
CA ASP A 139 19.06 0.98 9.98
C ASP A 139 17.62 1.42 9.76
N THR A 140 17.34 2.69 10.02
CA THR A 140 16.00 3.27 10.01
C THR A 140 15.40 3.31 8.61
N GLU A 141 16.18 3.56 7.58
CA GLU A 141 15.71 3.53 6.18
C GLU A 141 15.25 2.12 5.79
N ARG A 142 16.05 1.11 6.14
CA ARG A 142 15.69 -0.30 5.90
C ARG A 142 14.47 -0.73 6.71
N ALA A 143 14.37 -0.29 7.97
CA ALA A 143 13.23 -0.56 8.83
C ALA A 143 11.95 0.08 8.27
N ALA A 144 12.03 1.33 7.81
CA ALA A 144 10.92 2.05 7.19
C ALA A 144 10.41 1.35 5.92
N ASN A 145 11.32 0.95 5.04
CA ASN A 145 10.98 0.20 3.83
C ASN A 145 10.27 -1.12 4.17
N MET A 146 10.82 -1.88 5.11
CA MET A 146 10.24 -3.15 5.56
C MET A 146 8.85 -2.95 6.18
N LEU A 147 8.67 -1.97 7.07
CA LEU A 147 7.39 -1.70 7.73
C LEU A 147 6.30 -1.36 6.69
N ARG A 148 6.61 -0.51 5.71
CA ARG A 148 5.69 -0.12 4.63
C ARG A 148 5.34 -1.31 3.73
N GLU A 149 6.32 -2.13 3.35
CA GLU A 149 6.07 -3.35 2.56
C GLU A 149 5.22 -4.37 3.32
N GLU A 150 5.48 -4.58 4.60
CA GLU A 150 4.69 -5.48 5.44
C GLU A 150 3.26 -4.98 5.64
N TYR A 151 3.07 -3.67 5.77
CA TYR A 151 1.75 -3.05 5.81
C TYR A 151 0.99 -3.28 4.48
N ARG A 152 1.58 -2.93 3.34
CA ARG A 152 1.00 -3.10 2.00
C ARG A 152 0.64 -4.55 1.66
N ASN A 153 1.46 -5.48 2.13
CA ASN A 153 1.25 -6.92 1.93
C ASN A 153 0.37 -7.57 3.00
N CYS A 154 -0.28 -6.78 3.86
CA CYS A 154 -1.12 -7.24 4.97
C CYS A 154 -0.43 -8.22 5.94
N LYS A 155 0.90 -8.21 6.05
CA LYS A 155 1.66 -9.06 6.99
C LYS A 155 1.49 -8.63 8.44
N ILE A 156 1.20 -7.35 8.69
CA ILE A 156 0.84 -6.83 10.01
C ILE A 156 -0.62 -7.14 10.33
N GLY A 157 -1.44 -7.33 9.27
CA GLY A 157 -2.86 -7.59 9.36
C GLY A 157 -3.65 -6.69 8.38
N ARG A 158 -4.94 -6.95 8.27
CA ARG A 158 -5.85 -6.07 7.52
C ARG A 158 -6.26 -4.92 8.42
N ILE A 159 -5.84 -3.71 8.08
CA ILE A 159 -6.01 -2.50 8.88
C ILE A 159 -6.75 -1.46 8.05
N THR A 160 -7.79 -0.86 8.63
CA THR A 160 -8.49 0.30 8.09
C THR A 160 -7.93 1.54 8.78
N ILE A 161 -7.35 2.45 8.01
CA ILE A 161 -6.72 3.68 8.53
C ILE A 161 -7.64 4.90 8.48
N GLU A 162 -8.72 4.83 7.72
CA GLU A 162 -9.75 5.86 7.66
C GLU A 162 -11.08 5.28 8.12
N ARG A 163 -11.80 6.06 8.94
CA ARG A 163 -13.17 5.74 9.37
C ARG A 163 -14.04 6.97 9.16
N VAL A 164 -15.22 6.77 8.64
CA VAL A 164 -16.27 7.77 8.50
C VAL A 164 -17.02 7.89 9.81
#